data_88d7b7e66004b61fe8d56b741c8857fa
#
_entry.id   88d7b7e66004b61fe8d56b741c8857fa
#
_cell.length_a   1.000
_cell.length_b   1.000
_cell.length_c   1.000
_cell.angle_alpha   90.00
_cell.angle_beta   90.00
_cell.angle_gamma   90.00
#
_symmetry.space_group_name_H-M   'P 1'
#
loop_
_entity.id
_entity.type
_entity.pdbx_description
1 polymer ?
#
loop_
_entity_poly.entity_id
_entity_poly.type
_entity_poly.pdbx_seq_one_letter_code
_entity_poly.pdbx_strand_id
1 'polypeptide(L)'
;MRRTIPAVTSTASRRDVLRYAVTVGTALLAPGAVAATAGAPVASADGTRLIDFTERLVEPRQIRSAGFDGALVYVSELRPGATFDFKPVTREYADGLRAEGLHVVSCYQFGKPGWPTPSDFTRGYDGGVADAQTALRLHAAAGGPDSAPIFFSVDEDIDVDTWKSTAVQWFRGINTVLGVGRTGIYGHNRACAWAIADGVIGLSSTPGYRWAWQTKAWSHGEREPAAVLYQREVVTKSDPGAVIDGVHVDVNDVLAPDFGQWDLGR
;
A
#
# COMPACT_ATOMS: atom_id res chain seq x y z
N MET A 1 -53.38 3.69 29.96
CA MET A 1 -52.19 2.97 30.47
C MET A 1 -51.09 2.99 29.43
N ARG A 2 -50.16 3.94 29.54
CA ARG A 2 -48.94 4.01 28.68
C ARG A 2 -47.81 3.35 29.40
N ARG A 3 -47.20 2.30 28.81
CA ARG A 3 -45.95 1.68 29.34
C ARG A 3 -44.78 2.41 28.75
N THR A 4 -43.98 3.00 29.60
CA THR A 4 -42.68 3.61 29.34
C THR A 4 -41.63 2.51 29.29
N ILE A 5 -40.81 2.50 28.21
CA ILE A 5 -39.64 1.62 28.09
C ILE A 5 -38.41 2.45 28.52
N PRO A 6 -37.55 1.95 29.41
CA PRO A 6 -36.36 2.67 29.80
C PRO A 6 -35.24 2.51 28.75
N ALA A 7 -34.54 3.62 28.45
CA ALA A 7 -33.35 3.67 27.66
C ALA A 7 -32.18 2.99 28.39
N VAL A 8 -31.51 2.06 27.71
CA VAL A 8 -30.26 1.45 28.18
C VAL A 8 -29.11 2.27 27.59
N THR A 9 -28.47 3.07 28.44
CA THR A 9 -27.17 3.68 28.13
C THR A 9 -26.07 2.68 28.46
N SER A 10 -25.44 2.13 27.42
CA SER A 10 -24.24 1.30 27.57
C SER A 10 -23.01 2.19 27.46
N THR A 11 -22.37 2.49 28.57
CA THR A 11 -21.04 3.08 28.63
C THR A 11 -20.01 1.96 28.49
N ALA A 12 -19.35 1.87 27.34
CA ALA A 12 -18.23 0.97 27.12
C ALA A 12 -17.05 1.40 28.00
N SER A 13 -16.62 0.51 28.89
CA SER A 13 -15.50 0.71 29.80
C SER A 13 -14.17 0.46 29.11
N ARG A 14 -13.15 1.28 29.46
CA ARG A 14 -11.75 1.20 28.98
C ARG A 14 -11.02 -0.12 29.32
N ARG A 15 -11.72 -1.17 29.71
CA ARG A 15 -11.15 -2.48 30.11
C ARG A 15 -11.21 -3.57 29.05
N ASP A 16 -11.82 -3.33 27.90
CA ASP A 16 -12.00 -4.36 26.86
C ASP A 16 -10.87 -4.41 25.80
N VAL A 17 -9.84 -3.58 25.94
CA VAL A 17 -8.69 -3.52 25.00
C VAL A 17 -7.57 -4.51 25.36
N LEU A 18 -7.71 -5.30 26.44
CA LEU A 18 -6.61 -6.12 27.00
C LEU A 18 -6.88 -7.65 26.99
N ARG A 19 -7.60 -8.18 26.02
CA ARG A 19 -7.89 -9.64 25.94
C ARG A 19 -7.43 -10.33 24.65
N TYR A 20 -6.30 -9.94 24.10
CA TYR A 20 -5.53 -10.80 23.19
C TYR A 20 -4.13 -11.03 23.77
N ALA A 21 -4.08 -11.68 24.93
CA ALA A 21 -2.85 -12.24 25.47
C ALA A 21 -2.95 -13.77 25.42
N VAL A 22 -2.16 -14.30 24.54
CA VAL A 22 -1.48 -15.60 24.46
C VAL A 22 -1.69 -16.53 25.65
N THR A 23 -2.29 -17.69 25.40
CA THR A 23 -2.17 -18.88 26.26
C THR A 23 -0.93 -19.66 25.78
N VAL A 24 0.20 -19.50 26.47
CA VAL A 24 1.39 -20.36 26.31
C VAL A 24 1.38 -21.42 27.38
N GLY A 25 1.30 -22.67 26.97
CA GLY A 25 1.49 -23.83 27.82
C GLY A 25 2.93 -23.91 28.34
N THR A 26 3.07 -24.13 29.64
CA THR A 26 4.33 -24.35 30.34
C THR A 26 4.91 -25.70 29.99
N ALA A 27 6.11 -25.70 29.35
CA ALA A 27 7.04 -26.83 29.39
C ALA A 27 8.35 -26.33 29.98
N LEU A 28 8.70 -26.88 31.15
CA LEU A 28 9.97 -26.68 31.84
C LEU A 28 11.09 -27.40 31.09
N LEU A 29 12.13 -26.67 30.64
CA LEU A 29 13.49 -27.19 30.45
C LEU A 29 14.52 -26.06 30.63
N ALA A 30 15.63 -26.44 31.24
CA ALA A 30 16.69 -25.65 31.86
C ALA A 30 17.58 -24.80 30.90
N PRO A 31 18.55 -24.00 31.42
CA PRO A 31 18.91 -22.72 30.86
C PRO A 31 20.05 -22.80 29.82
N GLY A 32 19.75 -22.19 28.67
CA GLY A 32 20.75 -21.78 27.69
C GLY A 32 20.22 -20.49 27.05
N ALA A 33 20.48 -19.38 27.72
CA ALA A 33 20.07 -18.08 27.21
C ALA A 33 20.87 -17.70 25.98
N VAL A 34 20.33 -17.96 24.78
CA VAL A 34 20.68 -17.18 23.61
C VAL A 34 19.67 -16.07 23.51
N ALA A 35 20.04 -14.88 23.94
CA ALA A 35 19.29 -13.66 23.69
C ALA A 35 19.22 -13.48 22.17
N ALA A 36 18.06 -13.80 21.57
CA ALA A 36 17.72 -13.30 20.26
C ALA A 36 17.54 -11.79 20.41
N THR A 37 18.58 -11.04 20.12
CA THR A 37 18.46 -9.61 19.84
C THR A 37 17.52 -9.53 18.63
N ALA A 38 16.30 -9.07 18.86
CA ALA A 38 15.46 -8.55 17.80
C ALA A 38 16.28 -7.46 17.12
N GLY A 39 16.88 -7.78 15.98
CA GLY A 39 17.60 -6.81 15.18
C GLY A 39 16.62 -5.69 14.85
N ALA A 40 17.00 -4.46 15.21
CA ALA A 40 16.34 -3.29 14.69
C ALA A 40 16.26 -3.44 13.15
N PRO A 41 15.14 -3.04 12.51
CA PRO A 41 15.04 -3.11 11.07
C PRO A 41 16.27 -2.42 10.47
N VAL A 42 17.01 -3.14 9.64
CA VAL A 42 18.15 -2.58 8.92
C VAL A 42 17.59 -1.44 8.11
N ALA A 43 18.00 -0.23 8.41
CA ALA A 43 17.65 0.96 7.63
C ALA A 43 17.93 0.62 6.16
N SER A 44 16.99 1.01 5.30
CA SER A 44 17.08 0.91 3.85
C SER A 44 18.52 1.04 3.36
N ALA A 45 18.88 0.20 2.39
CA ALA A 45 20.08 0.43 1.60
C ALA A 45 20.07 1.89 1.07
N ASP A 46 20.93 2.70 1.66
CA ASP A 46 21.43 3.97 1.12
C ASP A 46 20.41 5.01 0.59
N GLY A 47 19.30 5.25 1.30
CA GLY A 47 18.49 6.42 0.99
C GLY A 47 17.74 6.39 -0.34
N THR A 48 17.49 5.20 -0.92
CA THR A 48 16.70 5.01 -2.15
C THR A 48 15.32 5.64 -2.01
N ARG A 49 14.96 6.50 -2.95
CA ARG A 49 13.70 7.24 -2.95
C ARG A 49 12.97 7.12 -4.27
N LEU A 50 11.69 6.87 -4.19
CA LEU A 50 10.79 6.85 -5.34
C LEU A 50 9.83 8.03 -5.29
N ILE A 51 9.25 8.35 -6.42
CA ILE A 51 8.14 9.29 -6.50
C ILE A 51 6.85 8.60 -6.92
N ASP A 52 5.72 9.19 -6.57
CA ASP A 52 4.46 8.99 -7.26
C ASP A 52 3.82 10.35 -7.56
N PHE A 53 2.94 10.41 -8.57
CA PHE A 53 2.41 11.66 -9.08
C PHE A 53 1.00 11.49 -9.64
N THR A 54 0.21 12.56 -9.57
CA THR A 54 -1.23 12.56 -9.93
C THR A 54 -1.64 13.73 -10.82
N GLU A 55 -0.69 14.51 -11.33
CA GLU A 55 -0.96 15.65 -12.21
C GLU A 55 -0.76 15.28 -13.69
N ARG A 56 0.44 14.88 -14.06
CA ARG A 56 0.85 14.42 -15.39
C ARG A 56 2.07 13.51 -15.30
N LEU A 57 2.42 12.87 -16.39
CA LEU A 57 3.68 12.13 -16.50
C LEU A 57 4.87 13.06 -16.27
N VAL A 58 5.85 12.58 -15.51
CA VAL A 58 7.16 13.24 -15.31
C VAL A 58 8.17 12.53 -16.21
N GLU A 59 8.92 13.28 -17.00
CA GLU A 59 9.93 12.70 -17.89
C GLU A 59 10.96 11.88 -17.09
N PRO A 60 11.25 10.62 -17.48
CA PRO A 60 12.15 9.73 -16.74
C PRO A 60 13.52 10.35 -16.44
N ARG A 61 14.10 11.05 -17.42
CA ARG A 61 15.37 11.75 -17.24
C ARG A 61 15.31 12.83 -16.17
N GLN A 62 14.18 13.51 -16.03
CA GLN A 62 14.00 14.55 -15.00
C GLN A 62 13.89 13.93 -13.61
N ILE A 63 13.25 12.77 -13.48
CA ILE A 63 13.21 11.99 -12.23
C ILE A 63 14.64 11.65 -11.80
N ARG A 64 15.43 11.10 -12.71
CA ARG A 64 16.83 10.75 -12.46
C ARG A 64 17.67 11.97 -12.08
N SER A 65 17.53 13.06 -12.84
CA SER A 65 18.27 14.32 -12.61
C SER A 65 17.92 14.98 -11.28
N ALA A 66 16.70 14.80 -10.78
CA ALA A 66 16.26 15.27 -9.47
C ALA A 66 16.76 14.39 -8.32
N GLY A 67 17.50 13.30 -8.59
CA GLY A 67 18.11 12.44 -7.58
C GLY A 67 17.14 11.43 -6.99
N PHE A 68 16.09 11.06 -7.73
CA PHE A 68 15.21 9.93 -7.38
C PHE A 68 15.62 8.67 -8.14
N ASP A 69 15.27 7.52 -7.56
CA ASP A 69 15.72 6.21 -8.02
C ASP A 69 14.63 5.44 -8.74
N GLY A 70 13.42 5.98 -8.83
CA GLY A 70 12.31 5.32 -9.52
C GLY A 70 10.95 5.97 -9.28
N ALA A 71 9.92 5.31 -9.81
CA ALA A 71 8.54 5.77 -9.70
C ALA A 71 7.55 4.62 -9.43
N LEU A 72 6.50 4.95 -8.66
CA LEU A 72 5.32 4.11 -8.58
C LEU A 72 4.37 4.55 -9.71
N VAL A 73 3.91 3.57 -10.50
CA VAL A 73 3.12 3.80 -11.72
C VAL A 73 1.77 3.10 -11.64
N TYR A 74 0.76 3.71 -12.27
CA TYR A 74 -0.62 3.26 -12.12
C TYR A 74 -1.00 2.23 -13.20
N VAL A 75 -1.31 1.01 -12.74
CA VAL A 75 -1.88 -0.08 -13.56
C VAL A 75 -3.41 -0.13 -13.40
N SER A 76 -4.04 1.03 -13.51
CA SER A 76 -5.50 1.21 -13.45
C SER A 76 -5.98 2.05 -14.62
N GLU A 77 -7.23 1.84 -15.03
CA GLU A 77 -7.86 2.65 -16.07
C GLU A 77 -8.04 4.10 -15.63
N LEU A 78 -8.21 4.98 -16.60
CA LEU A 78 -8.65 6.35 -16.36
C LEU A 78 -10.11 6.33 -15.91
N ARG A 79 -10.42 6.94 -14.77
CA ARG A 79 -11.81 7.02 -14.30
C ARG A 79 -12.63 8.01 -15.10
N PRO A 80 -13.95 7.82 -15.22
CA PRO A 80 -14.84 8.71 -15.97
C PRO A 80 -14.70 10.17 -15.50
N GLY A 81 -14.57 11.09 -16.46
CA GLY A 81 -14.43 12.52 -16.20
C GLY A 81 -13.04 13.01 -15.82
N ALA A 82 -12.06 12.11 -15.67
CA ALA A 82 -10.67 12.49 -15.48
C ALA A 82 -10.01 12.84 -16.82
N THR A 83 -9.05 13.77 -16.78
CA THR A 83 -8.33 14.28 -17.98
C THR A 83 -6.82 14.13 -17.88
N PHE A 84 -6.32 13.42 -16.87
CA PHE A 84 -4.88 13.18 -16.73
C PHE A 84 -4.39 12.03 -17.62
N ASP A 85 -3.12 12.04 -17.97
CA ASP A 85 -2.49 11.13 -18.94
C ASP A 85 -1.63 10.02 -18.32
N PHE A 86 -1.47 10.02 -17.01
CA PHE A 86 -0.59 9.06 -16.32
C PHE A 86 -1.24 7.70 -16.03
N LYS A 87 -2.49 7.48 -16.42
CA LYS A 87 -3.22 6.20 -16.28
C LYS A 87 -3.85 5.78 -17.61
N PRO A 88 -3.74 4.49 -17.92
CA PRO A 88 -2.79 3.52 -17.37
C PRO A 88 -1.36 3.82 -17.79
N VAL A 89 -0.37 3.36 -17.03
CA VAL A 89 1.02 3.42 -17.45
C VAL A 89 1.21 2.68 -18.78
N THR A 90 1.95 3.28 -19.71
CA THR A 90 2.25 2.65 -21.01
C THR A 90 3.57 1.88 -20.96
N ARG A 91 3.72 0.92 -21.86
CA ARG A 91 4.98 0.20 -22.08
C ARG A 91 6.13 1.14 -22.37
N GLU A 92 5.90 2.11 -23.25
CA GLU A 92 6.89 3.11 -23.65
C GLU A 92 7.41 3.90 -22.44
N TYR A 93 6.51 4.37 -21.56
CA TYR A 93 6.90 5.12 -20.37
C TYR A 93 7.67 4.24 -19.37
N ALA A 94 7.21 3.01 -19.13
CA ALA A 94 7.90 2.07 -18.25
C ALA A 94 9.29 1.68 -18.78
N ASP A 95 9.44 1.50 -20.10
CA ASP A 95 10.72 1.25 -20.75
C ASP A 95 11.64 2.48 -20.65
N GLY A 96 11.09 3.69 -20.78
CA GLY A 96 11.80 4.95 -20.55
C GLY A 96 12.36 5.08 -19.14
N LEU A 97 11.58 4.74 -18.11
CA LEU A 97 12.07 4.70 -16.73
C LEU A 97 13.24 3.73 -16.57
N ARG A 98 13.11 2.52 -17.11
CA ARG A 98 14.16 1.49 -17.02
C ARG A 98 15.42 1.88 -17.82
N ALA A 99 15.27 2.56 -18.95
CA ALA A 99 16.40 3.04 -19.74
C ALA A 99 17.26 4.09 -19.00
N GLU A 100 16.63 4.88 -18.11
CA GLU A 100 17.32 5.80 -17.22
C GLU A 100 17.84 5.11 -15.93
N GLY A 101 17.71 3.79 -15.80
CA GLY A 101 18.13 3.03 -14.63
C GLY A 101 17.22 3.25 -13.41
N LEU A 102 15.96 3.65 -13.64
CA LEU A 102 14.98 3.89 -12.58
C LEU A 102 14.17 2.64 -12.28
N HIS A 103 13.91 2.41 -11.00
CA HIS A 103 13.01 1.36 -10.53
C HIS A 103 11.55 1.68 -10.88
N VAL A 104 10.79 0.65 -11.18
CA VAL A 104 9.35 0.75 -11.45
C VAL A 104 8.59 -0.11 -10.47
N VAL A 105 7.55 0.43 -9.84
CA VAL A 105 6.65 -0.28 -8.91
C VAL A 105 5.21 -0.07 -9.36
N SER A 106 4.39 -1.11 -9.36
CA SER A 106 2.99 -1.02 -9.77
C SER A 106 2.06 -0.68 -8.61
N CYS A 107 1.15 0.27 -8.84
CA CYS A 107 0.02 0.49 -7.96
C CYS A 107 -1.30 0.52 -8.72
N TYR A 108 -2.39 0.19 -8.04
CA TYR A 108 -3.75 0.24 -8.57
C TYR A 108 -4.60 1.19 -7.74
N GLN A 109 -5.17 2.17 -8.39
CA GLN A 109 -6.20 3.07 -7.87
C GLN A 109 -7.06 3.57 -9.04
N PHE A 110 -8.29 3.09 -9.13
CA PHE A 110 -9.26 3.56 -10.13
C PHE A 110 -10.21 4.59 -9.54
N GLY A 111 -10.92 4.25 -8.46
CA GLY A 111 -11.83 5.10 -7.75
C GLY A 111 -11.17 5.99 -6.70
N LYS A 112 -11.86 7.04 -6.28
CA LYS A 112 -11.41 7.96 -5.23
C LYS A 112 -12.63 8.63 -4.57
N PRO A 113 -12.58 8.93 -3.24
CA PRO A 113 -13.63 9.70 -2.58
C PRO A 113 -13.89 11.04 -3.27
N GLY A 114 -15.16 11.44 -3.37
CA GLY A 114 -15.56 12.72 -3.97
C GLY A 114 -15.60 12.75 -5.50
N TRP A 115 -15.28 11.64 -6.18
CA TRP A 115 -15.46 11.45 -7.61
C TRP A 115 -16.73 10.63 -7.90
N PRO A 116 -17.25 10.62 -9.14
CA PRO A 116 -18.37 9.75 -9.52
C PRO A 116 -18.12 8.26 -9.24
N THR A 117 -16.85 7.83 -9.27
CA THR A 117 -16.41 6.49 -8.87
C THR A 117 -15.93 6.53 -7.42
N PRO A 118 -16.59 5.84 -6.48
CA PRO A 118 -16.13 5.76 -5.09
C PRO A 118 -14.81 5.00 -4.99
N SER A 119 -14.20 5.05 -3.82
CA SER A 119 -12.98 4.28 -3.53
C SER A 119 -13.14 2.80 -3.84
N ASP A 120 -12.11 2.21 -4.42
CA ASP A 120 -12.17 0.86 -5.01
C ASP A 120 -12.59 -0.21 -4.01
N PHE A 121 -12.07 -0.17 -2.79
CA PHE A 121 -12.35 -1.16 -1.75
C PHE A 121 -13.84 -1.21 -1.37
N THR A 122 -14.62 -0.13 -1.62
CA THR A 122 -16.05 -0.08 -1.28
C THR A 122 -16.89 -1.06 -2.11
N ARG A 123 -16.35 -1.60 -3.20
CA ARG A 123 -17.02 -2.58 -4.06
C ARG A 123 -16.88 -4.01 -3.55
N GLY A 124 -16.19 -4.22 -2.43
CA GLY A 124 -16.07 -5.52 -1.78
C GLY A 124 -15.45 -6.60 -2.68
N TYR A 125 -15.80 -7.86 -2.42
CA TYR A 125 -15.17 -9.02 -3.06
C TYR A 125 -15.21 -8.98 -4.60
N ASP A 126 -16.38 -8.79 -5.19
CA ASP A 126 -16.54 -8.80 -6.65
C ASP A 126 -15.79 -7.64 -7.31
N GLY A 127 -15.76 -6.48 -6.65
CA GLY A 127 -14.93 -5.34 -7.06
C GLY A 127 -13.44 -5.70 -7.04
N GLY A 128 -12.99 -6.40 -6.01
CA GLY A 128 -11.61 -6.87 -5.90
C GLY A 128 -11.20 -7.82 -7.04
N VAL A 129 -12.09 -8.75 -7.43
CA VAL A 129 -11.87 -9.64 -8.58
C VAL A 129 -11.71 -8.83 -9.87
N ALA A 130 -12.63 -7.90 -10.14
CA ALA A 130 -12.61 -7.08 -11.37
C ALA A 130 -11.37 -6.16 -11.43
N ASP A 131 -11.00 -5.57 -10.30
CA ASP A 131 -9.83 -4.69 -10.20
C ASP A 131 -8.54 -5.45 -10.41
N ALA A 132 -8.40 -6.62 -9.81
CA ALA A 132 -7.21 -7.44 -9.97
C ALA A 132 -7.04 -7.94 -11.43
N GLN A 133 -8.12 -8.31 -12.10
CA GLN A 133 -8.09 -8.67 -13.52
C GLN A 133 -7.62 -7.49 -14.38
N THR A 134 -8.13 -6.30 -14.10
CA THR A 134 -7.72 -5.07 -14.80
C THR A 134 -6.26 -4.73 -14.52
N ALA A 135 -5.86 -4.74 -13.24
CA ALA A 135 -4.50 -4.47 -12.81
C ALA A 135 -3.49 -5.41 -13.46
N LEU A 136 -3.77 -6.72 -13.44
CA LEU A 136 -2.90 -7.75 -14.03
C LEU A 136 -2.72 -7.54 -15.55
N ARG A 137 -3.82 -7.28 -16.26
CA ARG A 137 -3.79 -7.01 -17.70
C ARG A 137 -2.95 -5.78 -18.04
N LEU A 138 -3.14 -4.67 -17.31
CA LEU A 138 -2.44 -3.42 -17.54
C LEU A 138 -0.96 -3.50 -17.12
N HIS A 139 -0.68 -4.19 -16.00
CA HIS A 139 0.68 -4.48 -15.57
C HIS A 139 1.47 -5.25 -16.64
N ALA A 140 0.89 -6.33 -17.17
CA ALA A 140 1.51 -7.11 -18.24
C ALA A 140 1.69 -6.29 -19.54
N ALA A 141 0.67 -5.49 -19.91
CA ALA A 141 0.74 -4.62 -21.09
C ALA A 141 1.87 -3.58 -20.99
N ALA A 142 2.10 -3.03 -19.80
CA ALA A 142 3.19 -2.12 -19.52
C ALA A 142 4.57 -2.82 -19.41
N GLY A 143 4.62 -4.15 -19.41
CA GLY A 143 5.83 -4.94 -19.29
C GLY A 143 6.27 -5.24 -17.88
N GLY A 144 5.35 -5.16 -16.94
CA GLY A 144 5.58 -5.61 -15.59
C GLY A 144 5.77 -7.13 -15.55
N PRO A 145 6.73 -7.64 -14.76
CA PRO A 145 7.02 -9.07 -14.67
C PRO A 145 5.99 -9.78 -13.80
N ASP A 146 5.70 -11.03 -14.12
CA ASP A 146 4.75 -11.86 -13.35
C ASP A 146 5.16 -12.10 -11.89
N SER A 147 6.42 -11.86 -11.56
CA SER A 147 6.93 -11.98 -10.18
C SER A 147 6.69 -10.74 -9.32
N ALA A 148 6.49 -9.56 -9.90
CA ALA A 148 6.33 -8.33 -9.13
C ALA A 148 4.93 -8.21 -8.52
N PRO A 149 4.81 -7.69 -7.28
CA PRO A 149 3.52 -7.39 -6.67
C PRO A 149 2.88 -6.15 -7.29
N ILE A 150 1.57 -6.00 -7.04
CA ILE A 150 0.81 -4.78 -7.33
C ILE A 150 0.24 -4.27 -6.01
N PHE A 151 0.47 -2.99 -5.70
CA PHE A 151 -0.06 -2.35 -4.51
C PHE A 151 -1.45 -1.77 -4.78
N PHE A 152 -2.45 -2.23 -4.06
CA PHE A 152 -3.84 -1.78 -4.18
C PHE A 152 -4.17 -0.73 -3.14
N SER A 153 -4.81 0.36 -3.56
CA SER A 153 -4.94 1.57 -2.77
C SER A 153 -6.19 1.60 -1.89
N VAL A 154 -5.96 1.82 -0.58
CA VAL A 154 -6.98 2.23 0.40
C VAL A 154 -6.65 3.68 0.79
N ASP A 155 -7.04 4.62 -0.09
CA ASP A 155 -6.67 6.05 -0.01
C ASP A 155 -7.70 6.85 0.80
N GLU A 156 -7.98 6.38 2.02
CA GLU A 156 -8.89 7.00 2.97
C GLU A 156 -8.50 6.68 4.42
N ASP A 157 -8.97 7.53 5.35
CA ASP A 157 -8.88 7.26 6.79
C ASP A 157 -10.03 6.32 7.22
N ILE A 158 -9.88 5.04 6.91
CA ILE A 158 -10.88 4.05 7.28
C ILE A 158 -10.68 3.56 8.71
N ASP A 159 -11.78 3.17 9.35
CA ASP A 159 -11.76 2.50 10.65
C ASP A 159 -11.74 0.96 10.51
N VAL A 160 -11.61 0.29 11.64
CA VAL A 160 -11.54 -1.18 11.68
C VAL A 160 -12.84 -1.85 11.26
N ASP A 161 -13.99 -1.21 11.43
CA ASP A 161 -15.28 -1.78 11.03
C ASP A 161 -15.44 -1.71 9.52
N THR A 162 -15.04 -0.62 8.88
CA THR A 162 -14.95 -0.49 7.44
C THR A 162 -13.95 -1.49 6.84
N TRP A 163 -12.79 -1.66 7.49
CA TRP A 163 -11.83 -2.68 7.09
C TRP A 163 -12.47 -4.08 7.10
N LYS A 164 -13.05 -4.50 8.24
CA LYS A 164 -13.60 -5.85 8.43
C LYS A 164 -14.82 -6.12 7.56
N SER A 165 -15.68 -5.14 7.39
CA SER A 165 -16.92 -5.31 6.62
C SER A 165 -16.71 -5.27 5.12
N THR A 166 -15.75 -4.49 4.62
CA THR A 166 -15.68 -4.14 3.21
C THR A 166 -14.28 -4.29 2.63
N ALA A 167 -13.26 -3.59 3.17
CA ALA A 167 -11.96 -3.53 2.54
C ALA A 167 -11.25 -4.90 2.51
N VAL A 168 -11.31 -5.69 3.58
CA VAL A 168 -10.73 -7.03 3.59
C VAL A 168 -11.39 -7.97 2.57
N GLN A 169 -12.69 -7.78 2.27
CA GLN A 169 -13.37 -8.57 1.24
C GLN A 169 -12.86 -8.21 -0.16
N TRP A 170 -12.58 -6.94 -0.40
CA TRP A 170 -11.96 -6.48 -1.64
C TRP A 170 -10.58 -7.15 -1.84
N PHE A 171 -9.73 -7.17 -0.82
CA PHE A 171 -8.45 -7.87 -0.88
C PHE A 171 -8.59 -9.37 -1.09
N ARG A 172 -9.61 -10.01 -0.48
CA ARG A 172 -9.90 -11.43 -0.73
C ARG A 172 -10.28 -11.69 -2.19
N GLY A 173 -11.06 -10.78 -2.80
CA GLY A 173 -11.35 -10.81 -4.23
C GLY A 173 -10.09 -10.69 -5.09
N ILE A 174 -9.21 -9.73 -4.77
CA ILE A 174 -7.92 -9.55 -5.45
C ILE A 174 -7.08 -10.82 -5.37
N ASN A 175 -7.03 -11.46 -4.21
CA ASN A 175 -6.24 -12.67 -3.98
C ASN A 175 -6.70 -13.87 -4.81
N THR A 176 -7.96 -13.93 -5.24
CA THR A 176 -8.44 -15.02 -6.12
C THR A 176 -7.90 -14.94 -7.54
N VAL A 177 -7.45 -13.75 -7.96
CA VAL A 177 -6.89 -13.49 -9.29
C VAL A 177 -5.36 -13.44 -9.25
N LEU A 178 -4.81 -12.65 -8.33
CA LEU A 178 -3.39 -12.35 -8.27
C LEU A 178 -2.60 -13.32 -7.39
N GLY A 179 -3.28 -13.98 -6.45
CA GLY A 179 -2.67 -14.69 -5.34
C GLY A 179 -2.15 -13.73 -4.26
N VAL A 180 -2.15 -14.19 -3.00
CA VAL A 180 -1.65 -13.39 -1.86
C VAL A 180 -0.21 -12.93 -2.10
N GLY A 181 0.64 -13.80 -2.66
CA GLY A 181 2.07 -13.53 -2.86
C GLY A 181 2.38 -12.29 -3.71
N ARG A 182 1.46 -11.89 -4.57
CA ARG A 182 1.62 -10.70 -5.45
C ARG A 182 0.71 -9.53 -5.06
N THR A 183 -0.07 -9.65 -3.99
CA THR A 183 -0.96 -8.59 -3.52
C THR A 183 -0.26 -7.71 -2.51
N GLY A 184 -0.20 -6.42 -2.78
CA GLY A 184 0.27 -5.39 -1.86
C GLY A 184 -0.84 -4.42 -1.50
N ILE A 185 -0.65 -3.65 -0.41
CA ILE A 185 -1.54 -2.58 0.03
C ILE A 185 -0.83 -1.24 0.02
N TYR A 186 -1.52 -0.18 -0.42
CA TYR A 186 -1.23 1.21 -0.05
C TYR A 186 -2.30 1.67 0.93
N GLY A 187 -1.89 2.36 2.01
CA GLY A 187 -2.83 2.91 2.99
C GLY A 187 -2.12 3.48 4.22
N HIS A 188 -2.91 3.95 5.19
CA HIS A 188 -2.37 4.38 6.47
C HIS A 188 -1.85 3.19 7.30
N ASN A 189 -1.07 3.47 8.37
CA ASN A 189 -0.41 2.44 9.19
C ASN A 189 -1.37 1.34 9.69
N ARG A 190 -2.59 1.70 10.13
CA ARG A 190 -3.57 0.73 10.64
C ARG A 190 -4.11 -0.18 9.53
N ALA A 191 -4.38 0.36 8.33
CA ALA A 191 -4.82 -0.44 7.19
C ALA A 191 -3.73 -1.45 6.77
N CYS A 192 -2.46 -1.03 6.74
CA CYS A 192 -1.33 -1.91 6.51
C CYS A 192 -1.24 -3.03 7.58
N ALA A 193 -1.34 -2.66 8.86
CA ALA A 193 -1.30 -3.61 9.97
C ALA A 193 -2.46 -4.63 9.89
N TRP A 194 -3.67 -4.19 9.56
CA TRP A 194 -4.83 -5.09 9.40
C TRP A 194 -4.66 -6.04 8.21
N ALA A 195 -4.13 -5.55 7.08
CA ALA A 195 -3.87 -6.39 5.92
C ALA A 195 -2.83 -7.48 6.20
N ILE A 196 -1.82 -7.16 7.02
CA ILE A 196 -0.82 -8.11 7.50
C ILE A 196 -1.46 -9.14 8.44
N ALA A 197 -2.23 -8.68 9.43
CA ALA A 197 -2.89 -9.54 10.42
C ALA A 197 -3.88 -10.52 9.79
N ASP A 198 -4.63 -10.06 8.78
CA ASP A 198 -5.61 -10.89 8.05
C ASP A 198 -4.97 -11.74 6.96
N GLY A 199 -3.66 -11.63 6.71
CA GLY A 199 -2.91 -12.43 5.73
C GLY A 199 -3.34 -12.21 4.28
N VAL A 200 -3.84 -11.01 3.95
CA VAL A 200 -4.34 -10.69 2.60
C VAL A 200 -3.33 -10.03 1.70
N ILE A 201 -2.11 -9.78 2.19
CA ILE A 201 -0.97 -9.28 1.40
C ILE A 201 0.24 -10.19 1.52
N GLY A 202 1.10 -10.17 0.50
CA GLY A 202 2.24 -11.07 0.40
C GLY A 202 3.47 -10.61 1.18
N LEU A 203 4.50 -11.44 1.04
CA LEU A 203 5.79 -11.28 1.69
C LEU A 203 6.81 -10.72 0.71
N SER A 204 7.62 -9.76 1.16
CA SER A 204 8.88 -9.44 0.51
C SER A 204 9.86 -10.62 0.67
N SER A 205 10.79 -10.80 -0.26
CA SER A 205 11.92 -11.69 -0.06
C SER A 205 12.89 -11.19 1.01
N THR A 206 12.77 -9.91 1.40
CA THR A 206 13.48 -9.35 2.55
C THR A 206 12.81 -9.83 3.83
N PRO A 207 13.49 -10.57 4.71
CA PRO A 207 12.91 -11.13 5.92
C PRO A 207 12.28 -10.05 6.82
N GLY A 208 11.07 -10.30 7.32
CA GLY A 208 10.34 -9.39 8.19
C GLY A 208 9.45 -8.37 7.47
N TYR A 209 9.60 -8.22 6.15
CA TYR A 209 8.84 -7.25 5.38
C TYR A 209 7.66 -7.86 4.62
N ARG A 210 6.64 -7.02 4.36
CA ARG A 210 5.40 -7.33 3.67
C ARG A 210 5.17 -6.35 2.53
N TRP A 211 4.37 -6.71 1.54
CA TRP A 211 3.95 -5.79 0.48
C TRP A 211 3.00 -4.72 1.02
N ALA A 212 3.52 -3.89 1.94
CA ALA A 212 2.83 -2.74 2.48
C ALA A 212 3.57 -1.45 2.07
N TRP A 213 2.84 -0.55 1.45
CA TRP A 213 3.25 0.81 1.14
C TRP A 213 2.43 1.74 2.03
N GLN A 214 3.04 2.17 3.13
CA GLN A 214 2.39 3.03 4.10
C GLN A 214 2.47 4.49 3.68
N THR A 215 1.33 5.21 3.72
CA THR A 215 1.34 6.67 3.63
C THR A 215 1.47 7.33 5.01
N LYS A 216 2.10 8.50 5.06
CA LYS A 216 2.12 9.42 6.21
C LYS A 216 0.70 9.90 6.55
N ALA A 217 -0.15 10.11 5.53
CA ALA A 217 -1.53 10.55 5.71
C ALA A 217 -2.29 9.60 6.62
N TRP A 218 -3.10 10.15 7.53
CA TRP A 218 -3.94 9.42 8.51
C TRP A 218 -3.20 8.42 9.42
N SER A 219 -1.87 8.41 9.38
CA SER A 219 -1.04 7.51 10.20
C SER A 219 -0.68 8.09 11.57
N HIS A 220 -1.01 9.37 11.84
CA HIS A 220 -0.80 10.04 13.13
C HIS A 220 0.64 9.91 13.69
N GLY A 221 1.63 9.82 12.80
CA GLY A 221 3.04 9.61 13.17
C GLY A 221 3.43 8.17 13.43
N GLU A 222 2.47 7.25 13.42
CA GLU A 222 2.71 5.81 13.62
C GLU A 222 3.30 5.17 12.35
N ARG A 223 4.07 4.10 12.55
CA ARG A 223 4.73 3.35 11.47
C ARG A 223 4.38 1.87 11.55
N GLU A 224 4.11 1.27 10.40
CA GLU A 224 4.06 -0.18 10.24
C GLU A 224 5.48 -0.70 9.98
N PRO A 225 6.11 -1.41 10.92
CA PRO A 225 7.51 -1.79 10.81
C PRO A 225 7.80 -2.79 9.68
N ALA A 226 6.78 -3.53 9.25
CA ALA A 226 6.91 -4.49 8.15
C ALA A 226 6.67 -3.89 6.76
N ALA A 227 6.38 -2.59 6.65
CA ALA A 227 6.18 -1.94 5.37
C ALA A 227 7.48 -1.87 4.55
N VAL A 228 7.41 -2.15 3.25
CA VAL A 228 8.55 -2.04 2.32
C VAL A 228 8.73 -0.63 1.78
N LEU A 229 7.67 0.19 1.80
CA LEU A 229 7.65 1.56 1.29
C LEU A 229 6.93 2.49 2.28
N TYR A 230 7.42 3.73 2.37
CA TYR A 230 6.80 4.78 3.16
C TYR A 230 6.69 6.08 2.39
N GLN A 231 5.48 6.49 2.07
CA GLN A 231 5.20 7.81 1.49
C GLN A 231 5.29 8.87 2.58
N ARG A 232 6.44 9.52 2.64
CA ARG A 232 6.78 10.48 3.69
C ARG A 232 6.38 11.92 3.37
N GLU A 233 6.27 12.26 2.09
CA GLU A 233 5.78 13.54 1.60
C GLU A 233 4.54 13.29 0.75
N VAL A 234 3.46 13.97 1.09
CA VAL A 234 2.19 13.91 0.39
C VAL A 234 1.83 15.32 -0.04
N VAL A 235 1.62 15.50 -1.33
CA VAL A 235 1.21 16.79 -1.90
C VAL A 235 -0.15 17.20 -1.34
N THR A 236 -0.20 18.37 -0.73
CA THR A 236 -1.43 18.98 -0.21
C THR A 236 -1.53 20.44 -0.65
N LYS A 237 -2.69 21.05 -0.46
CA LYS A 237 -2.85 22.51 -0.73
C LYS A 237 -1.94 23.40 0.10
N SER A 238 -1.56 22.97 1.29
CA SER A 238 -0.71 23.71 2.23
C SER A 238 0.76 23.31 2.17
N ASP A 239 1.07 22.15 1.60
CA ASP A 239 2.41 21.60 1.43
C ASP A 239 2.53 21.04 0.01
N PRO A 240 3.10 21.80 -0.92
CA PRO A 240 3.18 21.39 -2.33
C PRO A 240 4.20 20.26 -2.57
N GLY A 241 4.96 19.83 -1.54
CA GLY A 241 5.92 18.76 -1.66
C GLY A 241 7.09 19.07 -2.60
N ALA A 242 7.72 18.02 -3.11
CA ALA A 242 8.75 18.11 -4.12
C ALA A 242 8.16 18.47 -5.50
N VAL A 243 8.93 19.21 -6.30
CA VAL A 243 8.52 19.58 -7.67
C VAL A 243 9.59 19.10 -8.66
N ILE A 244 9.18 18.34 -9.66
CA ILE A 244 10.05 17.87 -10.75
C ILE A 244 9.42 18.27 -12.08
N ASP A 245 10.14 19.03 -12.88
CA ASP A 245 9.66 19.52 -14.18
C ASP A 245 8.28 20.22 -14.07
N GLY A 246 8.06 20.97 -13.00
CA GLY A 246 6.81 21.67 -12.74
C GLY A 246 5.65 20.76 -12.30
N VAL A 247 5.89 19.48 -12.00
CA VAL A 247 4.92 18.53 -11.46
C VAL A 247 5.15 18.37 -9.97
N HIS A 248 4.11 18.50 -9.18
CA HIS A 248 4.16 18.16 -7.76
C HIS A 248 4.13 16.63 -7.58
N VAL A 249 5.08 16.11 -6.80
CA VAL A 249 5.24 14.67 -6.60
C VAL A 249 5.25 14.31 -5.12
N ASP A 250 4.67 13.19 -4.80
CA ASP A 250 4.80 12.55 -3.51
C ASP A 250 6.14 11.82 -3.43
N VAL A 251 6.76 11.79 -2.24
CA VAL A 251 8.07 11.16 -2.04
C VAL A 251 7.96 9.93 -1.15
N ASN A 252 8.55 8.85 -1.62
CA ASN A 252 8.51 7.54 -0.98
C ASN A 252 9.91 7.07 -0.60
N ASP A 253 10.10 6.75 0.67
CA ASP A 253 11.30 6.09 1.16
C ASP A 253 11.18 4.58 0.95
N VAL A 254 12.22 3.96 0.40
CA VAL A 254 12.35 2.51 0.33
C VAL A 254 12.88 1.99 1.67
N LEU A 255 12.21 1.00 2.25
CA LEU A 255 12.52 0.48 3.58
C LEU A 255 13.12 -0.94 3.55
N ALA A 256 13.11 -1.60 2.40
CA ALA A 256 13.63 -2.95 2.22
C ALA A 256 14.31 -3.10 0.85
N PRO A 257 15.35 -3.90 0.70
CA PRO A 257 16.00 -4.19 -0.60
C PRO A 257 15.03 -4.73 -1.66
N ASP A 258 14.12 -5.62 -1.26
CA ASP A 258 13.01 -6.05 -2.10
C ASP A 258 11.74 -5.32 -1.69
N PHE A 259 11.41 -4.25 -2.43
CA PHE A 259 10.25 -3.38 -2.19
C PHE A 259 9.15 -3.53 -3.26
N GLY A 260 9.24 -4.56 -4.12
CA GLY A 260 8.24 -4.83 -5.14
C GLY A 260 8.59 -4.26 -6.52
N GLN A 261 9.81 -3.82 -6.74
CA GLN A 261 10.30 -3.30 -8.03
C GLN A 261 10.33 -4.39 -9.11
N TRP A 262 10.18 -3.95 -10.38
CA TRP A 262 10.09 -4.85 -11.53
C TRP A 262 11.41 -5.52 -11.92
N ASP A 263 12.53 -4.91 -11.59
CA ASP A 263 13.88 -5.31 -11.99
C ASP A 263 14.54 -6.38 -11.10
N LEU A 264 13.87 -6.78 -10.00
CA LEU A 264 14.29 -7.95 -9.24
C LEU A 264 13.85 -9.23 -9.94
N GLY A 265 14.80 -10.05 -10.36
CA GLY A 265 14.54 -11.43 -10.76
C GLY A 265 14.09 -12.25 -9.55
N ARG A 266 12.79 -12.58 -9.50
CA ARG A 266 12.17 -13.38 -8.43
C ARG A 266 11.80 -14.75 -8.94
#